data_3f498a485b56c96d609e81d2d938a54d
#
_entry.id   3f498a485b56c96d609e81d2d938a54d
#
_cell.length_a   1.000
_cell.length_b   1.000
_cell.length_c   1.000
_cell.angle_alpha   90.00
_cell.angle_beta   90.00
_cell.angle_gamma   90.00
#
_symmetry.space_group_name_H-M   'P 1'
#
loop_
_entity.id
_entity.type
_entity.pdbx_description
1 polymer ?
#
loop_
_entity_poly.entity_id
_entity_poly.type
_entity_poly.pdbx_seq_one_letter_code
_entity_poly.pdbx_strand_id
1 'polypeptide(L)'
;MAENVFEAVKLSVSTREAAELYGIKVRRNGMACCPFHDDKNPSMKVDQRFHCFGCGEDGDVIDFTAKLFDLSPKEAAEKLAQDFGLIYDSQAPPRRRYVRQKTEAQKFREDRQRCYRVLSDYYYLLKKWEADNSPRTPEEEPHPRFVEAIQKKTYVEYLLDLFLYESEEE
;
A
#
# COMPACT_ATOMS: atom_id res chain seq x y z
N MET A 1 -8.93 11.24 30.26
CA MET A 1 -8.49 9.83 30.36
C MET A 1 -7.02 9.83 29.94
N ALA A 2 -6.15 9.23 30.75
CA ALA A 2 -4.72 9.17 30.40
C ALA A 2 -4.53 8.31 29.15
N GLU A 3 -3.79 8.83 28.20
CA GLU A 3 -3.50 8.17 26.93
C GLU A 3 -2.26 7.31 27.08
N ASN A 4 -2.20 6.18 26.35
CA ASN A 4 -0.97 5.39 26.32
C ASN A 4 0.11 6.14 25.52
N VAL A 5 1.37 5.73 25.67
CA VAL A 5 2.53 6.41 25.05
C VAL A 5 2.39 6.56 23.53
N PHE A 6 1.83 5.56 22.82
CA PHE A 6 1.67 5.60 21.37
C PHE A 6 0.66 6.66 20.93
N GLU A 7 -0.44 6.81 21.66
CA GLU A 7 -1.47 7.81 21.36
C GLU A 7 -0.97 9.21 21.71
N ALA A 8 -0.37 9.37 22.89
CA ALA A 8 0.19 10.65 23.32
C ALA A 8 1.20 11.18 22.28
N VAL A 9 2.10 10.33 21.79
CA VAL A 9 3.09 10.70 20.78
C VAL A 9 2.44 11.04 19.45
N LYS A 10 1.54 10.19 18.93
CA LYS A 10 0.91 10.40 17.59
C LYS A 10 0.00 11.62 17.53
N LEU A 11 -0.56 12.04 18.65
CA LEU A 11 -1.42 13.24 18.73
C LEU A 11 -0.59 14.51 18.92
N SER A 12 0.57 14.42 19.54
CA SER A 12 1.34 15.59 19.98
C SER A 12 2.56 15.88 19.13
N VAL A 13 3.11 14.90 18.39
CA VAL A 13 4.37 15.05 17.66
C VAL A 13 4.21 14.65 16.19
N SER A 14 4.53 15.55 15.29
CA SER A 14 4.64 15.27 13.89
C SER A 14 6.01 14.63 13.55
N THR A 15 6.07 13.88 12.46
CA THR A 15 7.36 13.35 11.99
C THR A 15 8.33 14.46 11.62
N ARG A 16 7.81 15.61 11.18
CA ARG A 16 8.62 16.79 10.88
C ARG A 16 9.32 17.35 12.12
N GLU A 17 8.60 17.53 13.23
CA GLU A 17 9.16 18.03 14.47
C GLU A 17 10.23 17.07 15.02
N ALA A 18 9.97 15.77 14.97
CA ALA A 18 10.96 14.77 15.37
C ALA A 18 12.21 14.80 14.47
N ALA A 19 12.04 14.88 13.15
CA ALA A 19 13.15 14.96 12.21
C ALA A 19 14.01 16.21 12.45
N GLU A 20 13.39 17.36 12.67
CA GLU A 20 14.08 18.62 12.97
C GLU A 20 14.82 18.55 14.33
N LEU A 21 14.20 17.97 15.36
CA LEU A 21 14.82 17.74 16.67
C LEU A 21 16.06 16.84 16.58
N TYR A 22 15.99 15.80 15.75
CA TYR A 22 17.10 14.86 15.53
C TYR A 22 18.11 15.34 14.46
N GLY A 23 18.06 16.61 14.09
CA GLY A 23 19.08 17.27 13.27
C GLY A 23 18.91 17.09 11.76
N ILE A 24 17.81 16.53 11.31
CA ILE A 24 17.50 16.40 9.87
C ILE A 24 16.90 17.72 9.36
N LYS A 25 17.56 18.32 8.37
CA LYS A 25 17.12 19.59 7.78
C LYS A 25 15.93 19.38 6.86
N VAL A 26 14.73 19.75 7.32
CA VAL A 26 13.51 19.72 6.51
C VAL A 26 13.34 21.08 5.82
N ARG A 27 13.25 21.07 4.49
CA ARG A 27 13.03 22.27 3.68
C ARG A 27 11.61 22.82 3.90
N ARG A 28 11.36 24.07 3.50
CA ARG A 28 10.05 24.73 3.61
C ARG A 28 8.93 23.91 2.91
N ASN A 29 9.22 23.24 1.81
CA ASN A 29 8.30 22.35 1.09
C ASN A 29 8.12 20.96 1.71
N GLY A 30 8.72 20.70 2.88
CA GLY A 30 8.64 19.43 3.58
C GLY A 30 9.56 18.34 3.02
N MET A 31 10.51 18.68 2.15
CA MET A 31 11.48 17.73 1.62
C MET A 31 12.76 17.71 2.45
N ALA A 32 13.32 16.53 2.67
CA ALA A 32 14.57 16.29 3.38
C ALA A 32 15.39 15.19 2.69
N CYS A 33 16.69 15.14 2.95
CA CYS A 33 17.49 13.97 2.61
C CYS A 33 17.10 12.81 3.53
N CYS A 34 16.94 11.63 2.97
CA CYS A 34 16.55 10.44 3.70
C CYS A 34 17.72 9.90 4.52
N PRO A 35 17.56 9.65 5.83
CA PRO A 35 18.63 9.07 6.64
C PRO A 35 18.76 7.55 6.48
N PHE A 36 17.86 6.89 5.75
CA PHE A 36 17.78 5.43 5.64
C PHE A 36 18.49 4.86 4.42
N HIS A 37 19.03 5.72 3.53
CA HIS A 37 19.89 5.36 2.40
C HIS A 37 20.85 6.49 2.07
N ASP A 38 21.88 6.24 1.24
CA ASP A 38 22.81 7.29 0.78
C ASP A 38 22.09 8.27 -0.16
N ASP A 39 21.56 9.34 0.43
CA ASP A 39 20.73 10.34 -0.25
C ASP A 39 21.47 11.69 -0.35
N LYS A 40 21.86 12.06 -1.57
CA LYS A 40 22.53 13.34 -1.86
C LYS A 40 21.57 14.46 -2.23
N ASN A 41 20.33 14.12 -2.58
CA ASN A 41 19.28 15.07 -2.95
C ASN A 41 18.02 14.78 -2.17
N PRO A 42 17.32 15.79 -1.64
CA PRO A 42 16.12 15.58 -0.85
C PRO A 42 15.07 14.74 -1.59
N SER A 43 14.95 13.48 -1.19
CA SER A 43 14.03 12.49 -1.78
C SER A 43 12.93 12.04 -0.80
N MET A 44 12.97 12.49 0.45
CA MET A 44 11.99 12.13 1.46
C MET A 44 11.05 13.30 1.74
N LYS A 45 9.74 13.07 1.63
CA LYS A 45 8.70 13.98 2.10
C LYS A 45 8.45 13.73 3.58
N VAL A 46 8.47 14.79 4.38
CA VAL A 46 8.28 14.73 5.83
C VAL A 46 7.24 15.77 6.24
N ASP A 47 6.17 15.32 6.90
CA ASP A 47 5.10 16.15 7.43
C ASP A 47 4.53 15.47 8.70
N GLN A 48 3.24 15.15 8.76
CA GLN A 48 2.67 14.29 9.81
C GLN A 48 3.24 12.85 9.73
N ARG A 49 3.51 12.40 8.53
CA ARG A 49 4.17 11.13 8.20
C ARG A 49 5.37 11.39 7.30
N PHE A 50 6.23 10.38 7.14
CA PHE A 50 7.28 10.45 6.13
C PHE A 50 7.04 9.42 5.02
N HIS A 51 7.54 9.76 3.84
CA HIS A 51 7.65 8.85 2.70
C HIS A 51 8.87 9.22 1.87
N CYS A 52 9.74 8.26 1.64
CA CYS A 52 10.92 8.43 0.79
C CYS A 52 10.66 7.89 -0.62
N PHE A 53 10.77 8.74 -1.62
CA PHE A 53 10.64 8.35 -3.03
C PHE A 53 11.87 7.60 -3.58
N GLY A 54 13.00 7.65 -2.86
CA GLY A 54 14.23 6.97 -3.25
C GLY A 54 14.29 5.50 -2.83
N CYS A 55 14.02 5.22 -1.55
CA CYS A 55 14.09 3.84 -1.02
C CYS A 55 12.72 3.22 -0.73
N GLY A 56 11.61 3.98 -0.86
CA GLY A 56 10.26 3.49 -0.61
C GLY A 56 9.87 3.41 0.87
N GLU A 57 10.74 3.81 1.79
CA GLU A 57 10.44 3.80 3.21
C GLU A 57 9.37 4.82 3.57
N ASP A 58 8.40 4.39 4.38
CA ASP A 58 7.32 5.24 4.86
C ASP A 58 6.89 4.85 6.27
N GLY A 59 6.21 5.77 6.96
CA GLY A 59 5.70 5.50 8.28
C GLY A 59 5.22 6.74 9.02
N ASP A 60 4.86 6.54 10.29
CA ASP A 60 4.55 7.63 11.22
C ASP A 60 5.81 8.06 12.01
N VAL A 61 5.64 8.97 12.97
CA VAL A 61 6.73 9.50 13.79
C VAL A 61 7.42 8.41 14.62
N ILE A 62 6.70 7.39 15.03
CA ILE A 62 7.25 6.27 15.81
C ILE A 62 8.06 5.37 14.90
N ASP A 63 7.56 5.03 13.72
CA ASP A 63 8.27 4.24 12.72
C ASP A 63 9.57 4.94 12.29
N PHE A 64 9.50 6.26 12.10
CA PHE A 64 10.66 7.10 11.77
C PHE A 64 11.75 7.03 12.85
N THR A 65 11.36 7.23 14.11
CA THR A 65 12.29 7.23 15.25
C THR A 65 12.84 5.83 15.52
N ALA A 66 12.01 4.80 15.39
CA ALA A 66 12.43 3.41 15.54
C ALA A 66 13.53 3.05 14.53
N LYS A 67 13.34 3.41 13.25
CA LYS A 67 14.37 3.20 12.22
C LYS A 67 15.61 4.05 12.39
N LEU A 68 15.46 5.30 12.83
CA LEU A 68 16.58 6.23 12.98
C LEU A 68 17.56 5.80 14.07
N PHE A 69 17.05 5.19 15.15
CA PHE A 69 17.82 4.78 16.32
C PHE A 69 17.93 3.27 16.52
N ASP A 70 17.41 2.48 15.55
CA ASP A 70 17.35 1.00 15.63
C ASP A 70 16.66 0.51 16.92
N LEU A 71 15.50 1.09 17.23
CA LEU A 71 14.69 0.82 18.40
C LEU A 71 13.45 0.01 18.07
N SER A 72 12.92 -0.71 19.06
CA SER A 72 11.57 -1.23 18.95
C SER A 72 10.54 -0.10 18.91
N PRO A 73 9.33 -0.30 18.34
CA PRO A 73 8.29 0.73 18.29
C PRO A 73 7.91 1.28 19.68
N LYS A 74 7.98 0.44 20.72
CA LYS A 74 7.69 0.86 22.10
C LYS A 74 8.79 1.79 22.63
N GLU A 75 10.04 1.40 22.49
CA GLU A 75 11.19 2.21 22.91
C GLU A 75 11.26 3.54 22.16
N ALA A 76 10.94 3.54 20.86
CA ALA A 76 10.86 4.75 20.05
C ALA A 76 9.74 5.70 20.54
N ALA A 77 8.57 5.16 20.91
CA ALA A 77 7.50 5.96 21.47
C ALA A 77 7.87 6.53 22.86
N GLU A 78 8.50 5.73 23.72
CA GLU A 78 8.98 6.16 25.03
C GLU A 78 10.08 7.25 24.90
N LYS A 79 11.00 7.07 23.95
CA LYS A 79 12.03 8.08 23.64
C LYS A 79 11.41 9.39 23.16
N LEU A 80 10.47 9.34 22.22
CA LEU A 80 9.75 10.53 21.76
C LEU A 80 9.00 11.22 22.89
N ALA A 81 8.31 10.46 23.73
CA ALA A 81 7.61 11.02 24.87
C ALA A 81 8.57 11.72 25.85
N GLN A 82 9.75 11.16 26.07
CA GLN A 82 10.79 11.77 26.91
C GLN A 82 11.35 13.04 26.25
N ASP A 83 11.73 12.97 24.97
CA ASP A 83 12.38 14.07 24.24
C ASP A 83 11.44 15.29 24.06
N PHE A 84 10.13 15.05 23.95
CA PHE A 84 9.08 16.07 23.83
C PHE A 84 8.37 16.39 25.15
N GLY A 85 8.77 15.78 26.27
CA GLY A 85 8.19 16.04 27.59
C GLY A 85 6.71 15.67 27.70
N LEU A 86 6.25 14.62 27.03
CA LEU A 86 4.86 14.21 27.02
C LEU A 86 4.52 13.42 28.30
N ILE A 87 3.34 13.70 28.85
CA ILE A 87 2.79 12.95 29.98
C ILE A 87 1.83 11.88 29.45
N TYR A 88 2.07 10.63 29.79
CA TYR A 88 1.25 9.50 29.40
C TYR A 88 1.09 8.50 30.55
N ASP A 89 0.09 7.63 30.47
CA ASP A 89 -0.10 6.54 31.42
C ASP A 89 0.56 5.26 30.90
N SER A 90 1.64 4.84 31.55
CA SER A 90 2.36 3.62 31.20
C SER A 90 1.56 2.33 31.38
N GLN A 91 0.46 2.38 32.18
CA GLN A 91 -0.43 1.26 32.43
C GLN A 91 -1.68 1.28 31.54
N ALA A 92 -1.91 2.36 30.77
CA ALA A 92 -3.07 2.45 29.91
C ALA A 92 -2.98 1.40 28.77
N PRO A 93 -4.02 0.55 28.62
CA PRO A 93 -4.02 -0.43 27.54
C PRO A 93 -4.05 0.29 26.18
N PRO A 94 -3.39 -0.26 25.14
CA PRO A 94 -3.48 0.30 23.80
C PRO A 94 -4.95 0.31 23.36
N ARG A 95 -5.44 1.48 22.93
CA ARG A 95 -6.77 1.54 22.31
C ARG A 95 -6.77 0.59 21.12
N ARG A 96 -7.69 -0.38 21.12
CA ARG A 96 -7.92 -1.21 19.94
C ARG A 96 -8.22 -0.27 18.78
N ARG A 97 -7.35 -0.22 17.77
CA ARG A 97 -7.69 0.44 16.50
C ARG A 97 -9.02 -0.14 16.04
N TYR A 98 -10.06 0.69 16.03
CA TYR A 98 -11.31 0.31 15.40
C TYR A 98 -11.01 0.22 13.90
N VAL A 99 -10.69 -0.97 13.47
CA VAL A 99 -10.62 -1.28 12.03
C VAL A 99 -12.06 -1.24 11.57
N ARG A 100 -12.44 -0.16 10.89
CA ARG A 100 -13.76 -0.04 10.29
C ARG A 100 -13.97 -1.26 9.41
N GLN A 101 -14.83 -2.16 9.83
CA GLN A 101 -15.15 -3.33 9.02
C GLN A 101 -15.78 -2.82 7.73
N LYS A 102 -15.24 -3.30 6.60
CA LYS A 102 -15.79 -2.98 5.29
C LYS A 102 -17.23 -3.45 5.25
N THR A 103 -18.12 -2.62 4.73
CA THR A 103 -19.51 -3.01 4.49
C THR A 103 -19.54 -4.14 3.45
N GLU A 104 -20.62 -4.94 3.46
CA GLU A 104 -20.80 -6.00 2.46
C GLU A 104 -20.77 -5.44 1.03
N ALA A 105 -21.34 -4.25 0.81
CA ALA A 105 -21.29 -3.55 -0.46
C ALA A 105 -19.84 -3.19 -0.88
N GLN A 106 -18.98 -2.77 0.09
CA GLN A 106 -17.57 -2.50 -0.21
C GLN A 106 -16.79 -3.77 -0.55
N LYS A 107 -17.03 -4.86 0.18
CA LYS A 107 -16.42 -6.17 -0.12
C LYS A 107 -16.84 -6.65 -1.49
N PHE A 108 -18.12 -6.58 -1.81
CA PHE A 108 -18.66 -6.97 -3.11
C PHE A 108 -18.01 -6.19 -4.26
N ARG A 109 -17.88 -4.86 -4.13
CA ARG A 109 -17.20 -4.03 -5.14
C ARG A 109 -15.74 -4.43 -5.35
N GLU A 110 -15.01 -4.69 -4.26
CA GLU A 110 -13.61 -5.12 -4.34
C GLU A 110 -13.47 -6.50 -4.99
N ASP A 111 -14.33 -7.44 -4.63
CA ASP A 111 -14.35 -8.79 -5.21
C ASP A 111 -14.74 -8.75 -6.69
N ARG A 112 -15.75 -7.94 -7.05
CA ARG A 112 -16.13 -7.70 -8.44
C ARG A 112 -14.96 -7.14 -9.25
N GLN A 113 -14.27 -6.12 -8.74
CA GLN A 113 -13.12 -5.53 -9.42
C GLN A 113 -11.96 -6.53 -9.55
N ARG A 114 -11.76 -7.39 -8.55
CA ARG A 114 -10.76 -8.47 -8.61
C ARG A 114 -11.13 -9.49 -9.70
N CYS A 115 -12.37 -9.96 -9.74
CA CYS A 115 -12.85 -10.90 -10.75
C CYS A 115 -12.69 -10.32 -12.16
N TYR A 116 -13.10 -9.08 -12.38
CA TYR A 116 -12.94 -8.41 -13.67
C TYR A 116 -11.47 -8.36 -14.11
N ARG A 117 -10.55 -8.03 -13.20
CA ARG A 117 -9.11 -7.99 -13.51
C ARG A 117 -8.58 -9.37 -13.92
N VAL A 118 -8.91 -10.42 -13.15
CA VAL A 118 -8.47 -11.79 -13.45
C VAL A 118 -9.01 -12.26 -14.79
N LEU A 119 -10.29 -12.00 -15.09
CA LEU A 119 -10.90 -12.35 -16.38
C LEU A 119 -10.25 -11.57 -17.54
N SER A 120 -9.96 -10.30 -17.36
CA SER A 120 -9.26 -9.47 -18.35
C SER A 120 -7.86 -10.01 -18.64
N ASP A 121 -7.08 -10.31 -17.61
CA ASP A 121 -5.73 -10.88 -17.75
C ASP A 121 -5.79 -12.22 -18.48
N TYR A 122 -6.76 -13.07 -18.14
CA TYR A 122 -6.97 -14.35 -18.82
C TYR A 122 -7.40 -14.18 -20.28
N TYR A 123 -8.29 -13.23 -20.59
CA TYR A 123 -8.69 -12.91 -21.96
C TYR A 123 -7.50 -12.49 -22.83
N TYR A 124 -6.63 -11.60 -22.30
CA TYR A 124 -5.41 -11.20 -23.02
C TYR A 124 -4.43 -12.36 -23.21
N LEU A 125 -4.33 -13.26 -22.23
CA LEU A 125 -3.53 -14.47 -22.36
C LEU A 125 -4.06 -15.41 -23.45
N LEU A 126 -5.39 -15.61 -23.50
CA LEU A 126 -6.04 -16.41 -24.56
C LEU A 126 -5.81 -15.80 -25.95
N LYS A 127 -5.93 -14.48 -26.09
CA LYS A 127 -5.62 -13.78 -27.35
C LYS A 127 -4.17 -14.00 -27.79
N LYS A 128 -3.25 -13.93 -26.84
CA LYS A 128 -1.84 -14.20 -27.10
C LYS A 128 -1.61 -15.64 -27.51
N TRP A 129 -2.22 -16.61 -26.82
CA TRP A 129 -2.10 -18.02 -27.19
C TRP A 129 -2.68 -18.35 -28.55
N GLU A 130 -3.79 -17.73 -28.91
CA GLU A 130 -4.39 -17.87 -30.25
C GLU A 130 -3.43 -17.38 -31.33
N ALA A 131 -2.76 -16.23 -31.11
CA ALA A 131 -1.83 -15.67 -32.09
C ALA A 131 -0.52 -16.46 -32.17
N ASP A 132 0.06 -16.83 -31.01
CA ASP A 132 1.38 -17.45 -30.93
C ASP A 132 1.39 -18.94 -31.31
N ASN A 133 0.25 -19.65 -31.16
CA ASN A 133 0.14 -21.10 -31.34
C ASN A 133 -0.84 -21.49 -32.46
N SER A 134 -1.22 -20.57 -33.31
CA SER A 134 -2.08 -20.89 -34.48
C SER A 134 -1.37 -21.86 -35.42
N PRO A 135 -2.01 -22.98 -35.87
CA PRO A 135 -1.40 -23.89 -36.81
C PRO A 135 -1.12 -23.19 -38.13
N ARG A 136 0.04 -23.43 -38.72
CA ARG A 136 0.46 -22.82 -39.98
C ARG A 136 -0.08 -23.55 -41.23
N THR A 137 -0.41 -24.82 -41.05
CA THR A 137 -0.98 -25.64 -42.11
C THR A 137 -2.21 -26.40 -41.60
N PRO A 138 -3.18 -26.75 -42.46
CA PRO A 138 -4.38 -27.50 -42.05
C PRO A 138 -4.09 -28.91 -41.49
N GLU A 139 -2.90 -29.44 -41.75
CA GLU A 139 -2.50 -30.80 -41.37
C GLU A 139 -1.72 -30.80 -40.03
N GLU A 140 -1.38 -29.63 -39.53
CA GLU A 140 -0.64 -29.47 -38.25
C GLU A 140 -1.58 -29.73 -37.06
N GLU A 141 -1.17 -30.60 -36.13
CA GLU A 141 -1.93 -30.80 -34.90
C GLU A 141 -1.96 -29.50 -34.08
N PRO A 142 -3.17 -29.01 -33.71
CA PRO A 142 -3.28 -27.75 -33.01
C PRO A 142 -2.69 -27.86 -31.61
N HIS A 143 -1.87 -26.89 -31.25
CA HIS A 143 -1.25 -26.79 -29.93
C HIS A 143 -2.34 -26.69 -28.84
N PRO A 144 -2.19 -27.35 -27.67
CA PRO A 144 -3.23 -27.33 -26.61
C PRO A 144 -3.66 -25.92 -26.18
N ARG A 145 -2.74 -24.95 -26.12
CA ARG A 145 -3.03 -23.55 -25.79
C ARG A 145 -3.90 -22.87 -26.85
N PHE A 146 -3.71 -23.20 -28.11
CA PHE A 146 -4.56 -22.71 -29.19
C PHE A 146 -5.98 -23.26 -29.05
N VAL A 147 -6.12 -24.54 -28.77
CA VAL A 147 -7.43 -25.19 -28.54
C VAL A 147 -8.16 -24.54 -27.38
N GLU A 148 -7.47 -24.32 -26.26
CA GLU A 148 -8.03 -23.65 -25.10
C GLU A 148 -8.46 -22.21 -25.43
N ALA A 149 -7.63 -21.47 -26.17
CA ALA A 149 -7.93 -20.11 -26.59
C ALA A 149 -9.23 -20.05 -27.42
N ILE A 150 -9.39 -20.91 -28.43
CA ILE A 150 -10.57 -20.95 -29.23
C ILE A 150 -11.82 -21.34 -28.42
N GLN A 151 -11.71 -22.29 -27.52
CA GLN A 151 -12.83 -22.77 -26.72
C GLN A 151 -13.29 -21.77 -25.66
N LYS A 152 -12.34 -21.03 -25.04
CA LYS A 152 -12.63 -20.19 -23.84
C LYS A 152 -12.79 -18.72 -24.14
N LYS A 153 -12.17 -18.19 -25.20
CA LYS A 153 -12.11 -16.75 -25.48
C LYS A 153 -13.50 -16.10 -25.53
N THR A 154 -14.42 -16.64 -26.30
CA THR A 154 -15.78 -16.10 -26.47
C THR A 154 -16.57 -16.13 -25.17
N TYR A 155 -16.39 -17.18 -24.35
CA TYR A 155 -17.07 -17.26 -23.06
C TYR A 155 -16.51 -16.26 -22.06
N VAL A 156 -15.19 -16.07 -22.02
CA VAL A 156 -14.56 -15.07 -21.15
C VAL A 156 -14.94 -13.65 -21.57
N GLU A 157 -15.04 -13.38 -22.87
CA GLU A 157 -15.51 -12.11 -23.42
C GLU A 157 -16.96 -11.83 -22.99
N TYR A 158 -17.85 -12.79 -23.11
CA TYR A 158 -19.23 -12.68 -22.62
C TYR A 158 -19.27 -12.37 -21.09
N LEU A 159 -18.43 -13.02 -20.29
CA LEU A 159 -18.36 -12.73 -18.85
C LEU A 159 -17.88 -11.30 -18.58
N LEU A 160 -16.89 -10.80 -19.33
CA LEU A 160 -16.40 -9.43 -19.19
C LEU A 160 -17.49 -8.41 -19.55
N ASP A 161 -18.28 -8.68 -20.58
CA ASP A 161 -19.42 -7.83 -20.99
C ASP A 161 -20.47 -7.75 -19.88
N LEU A 162 -20.79 -8.86 -19.21
CA LEU A 162 -21.71 -8.83 -18.07
C LEU A 162 -21.24 -7.89 -16.96
N PHE A 163 -19.93 -7.84 -16.67
CA PHE A 163 -19.39 -6.93 -15.68
C PHE A 163 -19.50 -5.45 -16.07
N LEU A 164 -19.59 -5.14 -17.36
CA LEU A 164 -19.76 -3.78 -17.88
C LEU A 164 -21.24 -3.35 -17.84
N TYR A 165 -22.16 -4.22 -18.26
CA TYR A 165 -23.59 -3.88 -18.33
C TYR A 165 -24.25 -3.75 -16.95
N GLU A 166 -23.87 -4.55 -15.96
CA GLU A 166 -24.40 -4.44 -14.59
C GLU A 166 -23.94 -3.18 -13.85
N SER A 167 -22.99 -2.41 -14.40
CA SER A 167 -22.53 -1.16 -13.78
C SER A 167 -23.39 0.06 -14.15
N GLU A 168 -24.32 -0.05 -15.08
CA GLU A 168 -25.16 1.05 -15.57
C GLU A 168 -26.56 1.10 -14.90
N GLU A 169 -26.90 0.10 -14.06
CA GLU A 169 -28.20 0.02 -13.40
C GLU A 169 -28.19 0.41 -11.92
N GLU A 170 -27.10 0.97 -11.36
CA GLU A 170 -27.00 1.60 -10.03
C GLU A 170 -26.83 3.12 -10.15
#